data_304899ed82307b65d70b54360ebdbe6f
#
_entry.id   304899ed82307b65d70b54360ebdbe6f
#
_cell.length_a   1.000
_cell.length_b   1.000
_cell.length_c   1.000
_cell.angle_alpha   90.00
_cell.angle_beta   90.00
_cell.angle_gamma   90.00
#
_symmetry.space_group_name_H-M   'P 1'
#
loop_
_entity.id
_entity.type
_entity.pdbx_description
1 polymer ?
#
loop_
_entity_poly.entity_id
_entity_poly.type
_entity_poly.pdbx_seq_one_letter_code
_entity_poly.pdbx_strand_id
1 'polypeptide(L)'
;MFLRYPSYYAFLVLLNVPLSISASGLDPKSLEYFESKIRPLLVENCYKCHSVDSDRIKGGFLIDSKPGLLKGGESGPAIIPGDARNSRLIQMVERHPDFEAMPPKSKLSKSEIASLITWIDRGAPDPRLEETVAANSLSDFNLEERKQWWSLQPVKKPPIPRVENQLWPTNEYDHFLLAKLEEKGWAPAVPAERRE
;
A
#
# COMPACT_ATOMS: atom_id res chain seq x y z
N MET A 1 -60.04 -8.31 50.63
CA MET A 1 -60.13 -8.28 49.16
C MET A 1 -58.78 -7.79 48.67
N PHE A 2 -57.87 -8.74 48.45
CA PHE A 2 -56.48 -8.45 48.10
C PHE A 2 -56.28 -8.65 46.56
N LEU A 3 -56.09 -7.56 45.85
CA LEU A 3 -55.77 -7.58 44.44
C LEU A 3 -54.29 -7.93 44.25
N ARG A 4 -53.98 -9.08 43.62
CA ARG A 4 -52.66 -9.50 43.16
C ARG A 4 -52.39 -8.89 41.80
N TYR A 5 -51.33 -8.07 41.67
CA TYR A 5 -50.81 -7.64 40.40
C TYR A 5 -49.76 -8.67 39.90
N PRO A 6 -49.80 -9.12 38.66
CA PRO A 6 -48.73 -9.94 38.11
C PRO A 6 -47.55 -9.08 37.68
N SER A 7 -46.37 -9.40 38.23
CA SER A 7 -45.09 -8.83 37.79
C SER A 7 -44.71 -9.37 36.39
N TYR A 8 -44.72 -8.49 35.40
CA TYR A 8 -44.11 -8.78 34.11
C TYR A 8 -42.61 -8.48 34.17
N TYR A 9 -41.78 -9.52 34.26
CA TYR A 9 -40.34 -9.39 34.03
C TYR A 9 -40.09 -9.24 32.53
N ALA A 10 -39.84 -8.02 32.08
CA ALA A 10 -39.35 -7.78 30.73
C ALA A 10 -37.90 -8.24 30.64
N PHE A 11 -37.67 -9.36 29.95
CA PHE A 11 -36.33 -9.86 29.62
C PHE A 11 -35.74 -8.96 28.53
N LEU A 12 -34.87 -8.03 28.92
CA LEU A 12 -34.11 -7.19 27.99
C LEU A 12 -33.01 -8.05 27.38
N VAL A 13 -33.26 -8.62 26.21
CA VAL A 13 -32.24 -9.28 25.41
C VAL A 13 -31.32 -8.21 24.79
N LEU A 14 -30.19 -7.97 25.43
CA LEU A 14 -29.12 -7.17 24.85
C LEU A 14 -28.53 -7.96 23.63
N LEU A 15 -28.99 -7.61 22.44
CA LEU A 15 -28.32 -8.04 21.20
C LEU A 15 -26.92 -7.40 21.18
N ASN A 16 -25.90 -8.19 21.53
CA ASN A 16 -24.53 -7.87 21.23
C ASN A 16 -24.33 -8.01 19.71
N VAL A 17 -24.57 -6.95 18.98
CA VAL A 17 -24.13 -6.84 17.58
C VAL A 17 -22.63 -6.55 17.63
N PRO A 18 -21.78 -7.45 17.15
CA PRO A 18 -20.35 -7.14 17.02
C PRO A 18 -20.21 -5.99 16.03
N LEU A 19 -19.84 -4.83 16.51
CA LEU A 19 -19.40 -3.72 15.68
C LEU A 19 -18.09 -4.14 15.02
N SER A 20 -18.19 -4.76 13.83
CA SER A 20 -17.02 -5.04 13.01
C SER A 20 -16.47 -3.70 12.57
N ILE A 21 -15.49 -3.18 13.31
CA ILE A 21 -14.65 -2.07 12.87
C ILE A 21 -13.85 -2.63 11.69
N SER A 22 -14.33 -2.42 10.47
CA SER A 22 -13.52 -2.59 9.28
C SER A 22 -12.36 -1.61 9.41
N ALA A 23 -11.20 -2.12 9.77
CA ALA A 23 -9.96 -1.39 9.55
C ALA A 23 -9.92 -1.02 8.07
N SER A 24 -9.83 0.26 7.76
CA SER A 24 -9.80 0.84 6.41
C SER A 24 -8.48 0.55 5.68
N GLY A 25 -7.98 -0.68 5.77
CA GLY A 25 -6.86 -1.17 4.98
C GLY A 25 -7.38 -1.69 3.64
N LEU A 26 -6.65 -1.38 2.56
CA LEU A 26 -6.91 -1.97 1.26
C LEU A 26 -6.76 -3.50 1.35
N ASP A 27 -7.70 -4.23 0.74
CA ASP A 27 -7.59 -5.69 0.61
C ASP A 27 -6.27 -6.07 -0.08
N PRO A 28 -5.48 -7.03 0.44
CA PRO A 28 -4.19 -7.42 -0.11
C PRO A 28 -4.22 -7.79 -1.59
N LYS A 29 -5.28 -8.45 -2.07
CA LYS A 29 -5.44 -8.79 -3.49
C LYS A 29 -5.69 -7.57 -4.36
N SER A 30 -6.41 -6.59 -3.84
CA SER A 30 -6.64 -5.33 -4.53
C SER A 30 -5.36 -4.50 -4.62
N LEU A 31 -4.54 -4.52 -3.58
CA LEU A 31 -3.22 -3.89 -3.55
C LEU A 31 -2.28 -4.56 -4.56
N GLU A 32 -2.18 -5.89 -4.54
CA GLU A 32 -1.38 -6.66 -5.49
C GLU A 32 -1.81 -6.38 -6.95
N TYR A 33 -3.11 -6.33 -7.21
CA TYR A 33 -3.64 -6.02 -8.53
C TYR A 33 -3.24 -4.60 -8.99
N PHE A 34 -3.35 -3.62 -8.11
CA PHE A 34 -2.93 -2.26 -8.40
C PHE A 34 -1.43 -2.19 -8.72
N GLU A 35 -0.58 -2.75 -7.86
CA GLU A 35 0.88 -2.67 -8.01
C GLU A 35 1.39 -3.46 -9.22
N SER A 36 0.79 -4.64 -9.51
CA SER A 36 1.28 -5.50 -10.59
C SER A 36 0.69 -5.18 -11.97
N LYS A 37 -0.49 -4.54 -12.05
CA LYS A 37 -1.21 -4.30 -13.30
C LYS A 37 -1.47 -2.83 -13.57
N ILE A 38 -1.94 -2.08 -12.59
CA ILE A 38 -2.41 -0.71 -12.81
C ILE A 38 -1.29 0.30 -12.74
N ARG A 39 -0.47 0.28 -11.67
CA ARG A 39 0.64 1.25 -11.54
C ARG A 39 1.61 1.20 -12.73
N PRO A 40 2.10 0.05 -13.20
CA PRO A 40 2.99 0.00 -14.38
C PRO A 40 2.34 0.60 -15.63
N LEU A 41 1.06 0.28 -15.86
CA LEU A 41 0.30 0.80 -17.00
C LEU A 41 0.18 2.34 -16.95
N LEU A 42 -0.13 2.90 -15.79
CA LEU A 42 -0.21 4.36 -15.60
C LEU A 42 1.15 5.04 -15.78
N VAL A 43 2.21 4.46 -15.22
CA VAL A 43 3.58 4.98 -15.35
C VAL A 43 4.01 5.03 -16.81
N GLU A 44 3.83 3.94 -17.54
CA GLU A 44 4.29 3.82 -18.92
C GLU A 44 3.51 4.73 -19.88
N ASN A 45 2.20 4.85 -19.70
CA ASN A 45 1.34 5.47 -20.70
C ASN A 45 0.84 6.90 -20.33
N CYS A 46 0.85 7.28 -19.05
CA CYS A 46 0.17 8.48 -18.57
C CYS A 46 1.08 9.48 -17.86
N TYR A 47 2.04 9.01 -17.02
CA TYR A 47 2.86 9.87 -16.15
C TYR A 47 3.67 10.91 -16.90
N LYS A 48 4.12 10.62 -18.10
CA LYS A 48 4.89 11.58 -18.91
C LYS A 48 4.22 12.94 -19.07
N CYS A 49 2.87 12.98 -19.01
CA CYS A 49 2.10 14.20 -19.19
C CYS A 49 1.20 14.53 -18.00
N HIS A 50 0.96 13.59 -17.08
CA HIS A 50 -0.03 13.70 -16.02
C HIS A 50 0.53 13.35 -14.64
N SER A 51 1.78 13.65 -14.36
CA SER A 51 2.41 13.49 -13.04
C SER A 51 3.02 14.80 -12.57
N VAL A 52 3.35 14.89 -11.30
CA VAL A 52 4.06 16.06 -10.73
C VAL A 52 5.44 16.26 -11.35
N ASP A 53 6.06 15.18 -11.83
CA ASP A 53 7.40 15.20 -12.45
C ASP A 53 7.36 15.52 -13.95
N SER A 54 6.17 15.75 -14.54
CA SER A 54 6.07 16.11 -15.95
C SER A 54 6.50 17.57 -16.19
N ASP A 55 7.22 17.83 -17.29
CA ASP A 55 7.64 19.18 -17.68
C ASP A 55 6.46 20.19 -17.70
N ARG A 56 5.29 19.70 -18.05
CA ARG A 56 4.03 20.44 -18.05
C ARG A 56 2.85 19.51 -17.79
N ILE A 57 2.15 19.73 -16.67
CA ILE A 57 0.92 19.01 -16.34
C ILE A 57 -0.17 19.39 -17.34
N LYS A 58 -0.55 18.48 -18.22
CA LYS A 58 -1.58 18.73 -19.23
C LYS A 58 -2.97 18.63 -18.64
N GLY A 59 -3.84 19.59 -18.98
CA GLY A 59 -5.22 19.67 -18.52
C GLY A 59 -5.38 19.80 -17.00
N GLY A 60 -4.31 20.20 -16.29
CA GLY A 60 -4.33 20.28 -14.83
C GLY A 60 -4.59 18.93 -14.12
N PHE A 61 -4.41 17.81 -14.83
CA PHE A 61 -4.74 16.48 -14.34
C PHE A 61 -3.51 15.73 -13.85
N LEU A 62 -3.58 15.25 -12.61
CA LEU A 62 -2.56 14.40 -11.98
C LEU A 62 -3.10 12.98 -11.80
N ILE A 63 -2.44 12.02 -12.43
CA ILE A 63 -2.80 10.59 -12.36
C ILE A 63 -1.88 9.80 -11.42
N ASP A 64 -0.84 10.43 -10.92
CA ASP A 64 0.17 9.86 -10.04
C ASP A 64 -0.25 9.76 -8.57
N SER A 65 -1.45 10.24 -8.23
CA SER A 65 -2.04 10.13 -6.91
C SER A 65 -3.54 9.84 -6.97
N LYS A 66 -4.09 9.16 -5.95
CA LYS A 66 -5.53 8.91 -5.85
C LYS A 66 -6.34 10.21 -5.72
N PRO A 67 -5.95 11.19 -4.90
CA PRO A 67 -6.63 12.49 -4.87
C PRO A 67 -6.66 13.17 -6.24
N GLY A 68 -5.55 13.11 -7.00
CA GLY A 68 -5.47 13.65 -8.34
C GLY A 68 -6.44 12.99 -9.32
N LEU A 69 -6.54 11.64 -9.29
CA LEU A 69 -7.49 10.87 -10.09
C LEU A 69 -8.94 11.24 -9.78
N LEU A 70 -9.30 11.35 -8.49
CA LEU A 70 -10.66 11.67 -8.05
C LEU A 70 -11.03 13.13 -8.32
N LYS A 71 -10.08 14.04 -8.10
CA LYS A 71 -10.25 15.46 -8.42
C LYS A 71 -10.39 15.66 -9.94
N GLY A 72 -9.57 14.95 -10.71
CA GLY A 72 -9.44 15.10 -12.15
C GLY A 72 -8.73 16.40 -12.54
N GLY A 73 -8.92 16.82 -13.78
CA GLY A 73 -8.36 18.03 -14.33
C GLY A 73 -9.41 19.12 -14.57
N GLU A 74 -9.13 20.01 -15.52
CA GLU A 74 -10.02 21.10 -15.92
C GLU A 74 -11.42 20.63 -16.33
N SER A 75 -11.52 19.37 -16.80
CA SER A 75 -12.78 18.76 -17.23
C SER A 75 -13.51 17.98 -16.11
N GLY A 76 -13.03 18.05 -14.87
CA GLY A 76 -13.60 17.35 -13.72
C GLY A 76 -12.99 15.97 -13.46
N PRO A 77 -13.63 15.12 -12.61
CA PRO A 77 -13.14 13.80 -12.21
C PRO A 77 -12.79 12.91 -13.40
N ALA A 78 -11.65 12.24 -13.31
CA ALA A 78 -11.19 11.34 -14.36
C ALA A 78 -11.80 9.93 -14.20
N ILE A 79 -12.08 9.51 -12.97
CA ILE A 79 -12.68 8.22 -12.65
C ILE A 79 -13.88 8.39 -11.71
N ILE A 80 -14.81 7.47 -11.81
CA ILE A 80 -15.93 7.28 -10.90
C ILE A 80 -15.76 5.89 -10.29
N PRO A 81 -15.26 5.76 -9.04
CA PRO A 81 -15.07 4.47 -8.41
C PRO A 81 -16.34 3.63 -8.41
N GLY A 82 -16.25 2.39 -8.90
CA GLY A 82 -17.39 1.50 -9.08
C GLY A 82 -18.16 1.66 -10.40
N ASP A 83 -17.77 2.63 -11.25
CA ASP A 83 -18.43 2.88 -12.53
C ASP A 83 -17.41 3.21 -13.63
N ALA A 84 -16.76 2.19 -14.16
CA ALA A 84 -15.78 2.35 -15.22
C ALA A 84 -16.40 2.92 -16.50
N ARG A 85 -17.62 2.52 -16.83
CA ARG A 85 -18.28 2.92 -18.07
C ARG A 85 -18.50 4.42 -18.18
N ASN A 86 -18.84 5.07 -17.07
CA ASN A 86 -19.05 6.52 -16.99
C ASN A 86 -17.77 7.27 -16.59
N SER A 87 -16.68 6.56 -16.35
CA SER A 87 -15.38 7.16 -16.06
C SER A 87 -14.75 7.73 -17.31
N ARG A 88 -14.44 9.04 -17.28
CA ARG A 88 -13.85 9.75 -18.42
C ARG A 88 -12.53 9.12 -18.88
N LEU A 89 -11.71 8.62 -17.95
CA LEU A 89 -10.49 7.91 -18.27
C LEU A 89 -10.74 6.76 -19.26
N ILE A 90 -11.76 5.94 -19.03
CA ILE A 90 -12.10 4.81 -19.91
C ILE A 90 -12.56 5.31 -21.27
N GLN A 91 -13.45 6.31 -21.30
CA GLN A 91 -13.95 6.90 -22.55
C GLN A 91 -12.81 7.43 -23.43
N MET A 92 -11.81 8.07 -22.81
CA MET A 92 -10.64 8.63 -23.52
C MET A 92 -9.69 7.51 -24.03
N VAL A 93 -9.42 6.47 -23.23
CA VAL A 93 -8.52 5.38 -23.66
C VAL A 93 -9.19 4.44 -24.67
N GLU A 94 -10.51 4.31 -24.65
CA GLU A 94 -11.31 3.63 -25.66
C GLU A 94 -11.49 4.44 -26.94
N ARG A 95 -11.09 5.73 -26.92
CA ARG A 95 -11.21 6.66 -28.04
C ARG A 95 -12.65 6.96 -28.43
N HIS A 96 -13.52 7.16 -27.43
CA HIS A 96 -14.91 7.58 -27.68
C HIS A 96 -14.90 8.92 -28.45
N PRO A 97 -15.77 9.08 -29.49
CA PRO A 97 -15.72 10.23 -30.39
C PRO A 97 -15.94 11.59 -29.73
N ASP A 98 -16.63 11.63 -28.59
CA ASP A 98 -16.91 12.87 -27.86
C ASP A 98 -15.74 13.29 -26.93
N PHE A 99 -14.67 12.52 -26.85
CA PHE A 99 -13.55 12.76 -25.95
C PHE A 99 -12.22 12.76 -26.69
N GLU A 100 -11.27 13.56 -26.19
CA GLU A 100 -9.90 13.53 -26.67
C GLU A 100 -9.26 12.16 -26.39
N ALA A 101 -8.67 11.58 -27.44
CA ALA A 101 -8.07 10.26 -27.33
C ALA A 101 -6.80 10.27 -26.48
N MET A 102 -6.72 9.38 -25.48
CA MET A 102 -5.55 9.23 -24.62
C MET A 102 -5.01 7.77 -24.65
N PRO A 103 -3.69 7.58 -24.65
CA PRO A 103 -2.64 8.56 -24.96
C PRO A 103 -2.74 9.07 -26.42
N PRO A 104 -2.33 10.33 -26.70
CA PRO A 104 -2.57 10.93 -28.03
C PRO A 104 -1.76 10.27 -29.15
N LYS A 105 -0.59 9.70 -28.85
CA LYS A 105 0.35 9.13 -29.85
C LYS A 105 0.35 7.60 -29.90
N SER A 106 -0.25 6.92 -28.94
CA SER A 106 -0.30 5.46 -28.83
C SER A 106 -1.72 5.01 -28.50
N LYS A 107 -1.97 3.71 -28.53
CA LYS A 107 -3.24 3.13 -28.15
C LYS A 107 -2.98 1.99 -27.18
N LEU A 108 -3.74 1.97 -26.08
CA LEU A 108 -3.71 0.84 -25.17
C LEU A 108 -4.29 -0.40 -25.84
N SER A 109 -3.75 -1.56 -25.48
CA SER A 109 -4.31 -2.86 -25.88
C SER A 109 -5.66 -3.10 -25.21
N LYS A 110 -6.45 -3.99 -25.77
CA LYS A 110 -7.74 -4.40 -25.16
C LYS A 110 -7.55 -4.94 -23.73
N SER A 111 -6.45 -5.65 -23.47
CA SER A 111 -6.15 -6.21 -22.15
C SER A 111 -5.81 -5.13 -21.12
N GLU A 112 -5.09 -4.07 -21.53
CA GLU A 112 -4.78 -2.95 -20.66
C GLU A 112 -6.04 -2.15 -20.31
N ILE A 113 -6.89 -1.88 -21.29
CA ILE A 113 -8.19 -1.23 -21.06
C ILE A 113 -9.07 -2.07 -20.13
N ALA A 114 -9.15 -3.39 -20.35
CA ALA A 114 -9.89 -4.31 -19.48
C ALA A 114 -9.35 -4.30 -18.03
N SER A 115 -8.04 -4.15 -17.87
CA SER A 115 -7.43 -4.03 -16.54
C SER A 115 -7.86 -2.74 -15.82
N LEU A 116 -7.89 -1.61 -16.53
CA LEU A 116 -8.38 -0.34 -15.99
C LEU A 116 -9.87 -0.41 -15.61
N ILE A 117 -10.70 -0.98 -16.49
CA ILE A 117 -12.14 -1.21 -16.24
C ILE A 117 -12.32 -2.02 -14.96
N THR A 118 -11.65 -3.18 -14.87
CA THR A 118 -11.73 -4.07 -13.71
C THR A 118 -11.32 -3.36 -12.41
N TRP A 119 -10.28 -2.53 -12.46
CA TRP A 119 -9.80 -1.77 -11.32
C TRP A 119 -10.82 -0.73 -10.86
N ILE A 120 -11.38 0.05 -11.81
CA ILE A 120 -12.36 1.10 -11.49
C ILE A 120 -13.66 0.47 -10.95
N ASP A 121 -14.17 -0.59 -11.57
CA ASP A 121 -15.38 -1.29 -11.13
C ASP A 121 -15.25 -1.90 -9.72
N ARG A 122 -14.03 -2.24 -9.30
CA ARG A 122 -13.72 -2.65 -7.92
C ARG A 122 -13.59 -1.48 -6.93
N GLY A 123 -13.95 -0.27 -7.34
CA GLY A 123 -13.87 0.92 -6.47
C GLY A 123 -12.54 1.66 -6.56
N ALA A 124 -11.71 1.39 -7.56
CA ALA A 124 -10.41 2.00 -7.78
C ALA A 124 -9.51 1.97 -6.53
N PRO A 125 -9.23 0.79 -5.94
CA PRO A 125 -8.34 0.65 -4.80
C PRO A 125 -6.94 1.14 -5.18
N ASP A 126 -6.44 2.15 -4.45
CA ASP A 126 -5.20 2.84 -4.74
C ASP A 126 -4.46 3.14 -3.43
N PRO A 127 -3.27 2.58 -3.22
CA PRO A 127 -2.49 2.78 -2.00
C PRO A 127 -1.79 4.14 -1.94
N ARG A 128 -1.72 4.88 -3.04
CA ARG A 128 -0.97 6.15 -3.15
C ARG A 128 -1.58 7.33 -2.35
N LEU A 129 -2.63 7.08 -1.57
CA LEU A 129 -3.15 8.06 -0.60
C LEU A 129 -2.11 8.44 0.46
N GLU A 130 -1.27 7.49 0.84
CA GLU A 130 -0.30 7.70 1.92
C GLU A 130 0.92 8.50 1.45
N GLU A 131 1.27 8.45 0.17
CA GLU A 131 2.39 9.22 -0.38
C GLU A 131 2.15 10.73 -0.34
N THR A 132 0.91 11.19 -0.52
CA THR A 132 0.57 12.62 -0.42
C THR A 132 0.50 13.13 1.02
N VAL A 133 0.16 12.27 1.96
CA VAL A 133 0.23 12.58 3.40
C VAL A 133 1.69 12.65 3.84
N ALA A 134 2.54 11.74 3.33
CA ALA A 134 3.98 11.77 3.61
C ALA A 134 4.67 13.02 3.01
N ALA A 135 4.28 13.49 1.82
CA ALA A 135 4.81 14.73 1.24
C ALA A 135 4.35 15.99 1.99
N ASN A 136 3.13 15.99 2.55
CA ASN A 136 2.66 17.07 3.41
C ASN A 136 3.22 16.96 4.86
N SER A 137 3.76 15.82 5.25
CA SER A 137 4.40 15.64 6.56
C SER A 137 5.82 16.21 6.63
N LEU A 138 6.32 16.85 5.58
CA LEU A 138 7.56 17.63 5.66
C LEU A 138 7.43 18.82 6.64
N SER A 139 6.20 19.26 6.96
CA SER A 139 5.96 20.24 8.03
C SER A 139 6.17 19.66 9.44
N ASP A 140 6.03 18.33 9.59
CA ASP A 140 6.23 17.60 10.86
C ASP A 140 7.62 16.90 10.91
N PHE A 141 8.52 17.27 10.01
CA PHE A 141 9.87 16.72 10.00
C PHE A 141 10.66 17.23 11.23
N ASN A 142 10.67 16.43 12.29
CA ASN A 142 11.48 16.70 13.46
C ASN A 142 12.88 16.13 13.28
N LEU A 143 13.83 17.00 12.93
CA LEU A 143 15.23 16.62 12.72
C LEU A 143 15.86 16.04 14.00
N GLU A 144 15.49 16.54 15.18
CA GLU A 144 16.06 16.09 16.46
C GLU A 144 15.59 14.66 16.78
N GLU A 145 14.35 14.33 16.50
CA GLU A 145 13.80 12.98 16.64
C GLU A 145 14.46 12.02 15.64
N ARG A 146 14.64 12.44 14.39
CA ARG A 146 15.30 11.63 13.35
C ARG A 146 16.77 11.36 13.65
N LYS A 147 17.49 12.27 14.27
CA LYS A 147 18.86 12.03 14.73
C LYS A 147 18.97 10.84 15.71
N GLN A 148 17.87 10.48 16.37
CA GLN A 148 17.80 9.35 17.30
C GLN A 148 17.62 7.99 16.60
N TRP A 149 17.33 7.98 15.30
CA TRP A 149 17.16 6.73 14.55
C TRP A 149 18.46 5.93 14.53
N TRP A 150 18.35 4.62 14.67
CA TRP A 150 19.50 3.71 14.77
C TRP A 150 20.49 3.88 13.61
N SER A 151 20.00 4.10 12.37
CA SER A 151 20.84 4.26 11.17
C SER A 151 21.60 5.58 11.11
N LEU A 152 21.21 6.57 11.92
CA LEU A 152 21.86 7.88 12.03
C LEU A 152 22.73 7.99 13.29
N GLN A 153 22.75 6.96 14.14
CA GLN A 153 23.62 6.91 15.30
C GLN A 153 25.06 6.55 14.89
N PRO A 154 26.08 7.08 15.58
CA PRO A 154 27.44 6.64 15.37
C PRO A 154 27.57 5.13 15.55
N VAL A 155 28.23 4.48 14.60
CA VAL A 155 28.51 3.05 14.69
C VAL A 155 29.35 2.76 15.94
N LYS A 156 28.81 1.94 16.82
CA LYS A 156 29.50 1.47 18.02
C LYS A 156 29.80 -0.01 17.91
N LYS A 157 31.00 -0.46 18.25
CA LYS A 157 31.30 -1.89 18.33
C LYS A 157 30.53 -2.47 19.53
N PRO A 158 29.56 -3.39 19.28
CA PRO A 158 28.80 -4.01 20.36
C PRO A 158 29.69 -4.98 21.14
N PRO A 159 29.41 -5.26 22.43
CA PRO A 159 30.07 -6.32 23.15
C PRO A 159 29.81 -7.67 22.52
N ILE A 160 30.86 -8.51 22.46
CA ILE A 160 30.73 -9.86 21.91
C ILE A 160 29.84 -10.69 22.86
N PRO A 161 28.73 -11.27 22.35
CA PRO A 161 27.85 -12.08 23.20
C PRO A 161 28.55 -13.37 23.67
N ARG A 162 28.20 -13.80 24.88
CA ARG A 162 28.59 -15.12 25.37
C ARG A 162 27.69 -16.17 24.75
N VAL A 163 28.28 -17.27 24.31
CA VAL A 163 27.61 -18.42 23.70
C VAL A 163 27.93 -19.68 24.48
N GLU A 164 27.03 -20.69 24.42
CA GLU A 164 27.22 -21.97 25.11
C GLU A 164 28.31 -22.80 24.42
N ASN A 165 28.22 -22.93 23.10
CA ASN A 165 29.21 -23.64 22.30
C ASN A 165 30.37 -22.72 21.91
N GLN A 166 31.42 -22.69 22.72
CA GLN A 166 32.59 -21.88 22.48
C GLN A 166 33.57 -22.44 21.43
N LEU A 167 33.37 -23.63 20.97
CA LEU A 167 34.25 -24.31 20.00
C LEU A 167 33.85 -24.05 18.54
N TRP A 168 32.62 -23.64 18.31
CA TRP A 168 32.12 -23.40 16.96
C TRP A 168 32.55 -22.04 16.36
N PRO A 169 32.55 -20.90 17.12
CA PRO A 169 32.95 -19.62 16.59
C PRO A 169 34.42 -19.61 16.19
N THR A 170 34.70 -19.13 14.96
CA THR A 170 36.06 -18.93 14.45
C THR A 170 36.50 -17.47 14.48
N ASN A 171 35.54 -16.56 14.61
CA ASN A 171 35.74 -15.11 14.65
C ASN A 171 34.65 -14.41 15.50
N GLU A 172 34.81 -13.10 15.72
CA GLU A 172 33.85 -12.32 16.54
C GLU A 172 32.42 -12.34 15.98
N TYR A 173 32.24 -12.40 14.67
CA TYR A 173 30.89 -12.39 14.04
C TYR A 173 30.14 -13.67 14.30
N ASP A 174 30.86 -14.79 14.38
CA ASP A 174 30.26 -16.11 14.64
C ASP A 174 29.58 -16.15 16.01
N HIS A 175 30.09 -15.42 16.99
CA HIS A 175 29.46 -15.30 18.31
C HIS A 175 28.06 -14.67 18.23
N PHE A 176 27.89 -13.62 17.40
CA PHE A 176 26.56 -12.98 17.22
C PHE A 176 25.58 -13.91 16.52
N LEU A 177 26.05 -14.64 15.51
CA LEU A 177 25.24 -15.62 14.81
C LEU A 177 24.81 -16.76 15.73
N LEU A 178 25.80 -17.35 16.43
CA LEU A 178 25.55 -18.47 17.33
C LEU A 178 24.62 -18.10 18.48
N ALA A 179 24.81 -16.93 19.10
CA ALA A 179 23.91 -16.44 20.14
C ALA A 179 22.44 -16.37 19.66
N LYS A 180 22.22 -15.98 18.39
CA LYS A 180 20.88 -15.96 17.82
C LYS A 180 20.32 -17.33 17.50
N LEU A 181 21.16 -18.29 17.15
CA LEU A 181 20.77 -19.68 16.99
C LEU A 181 20.38 -20.31 18.34
N GLU A 182 21.24 -20.15 19.35
CA GLU A 182 21.01 -20.64 20.71
C GLU A 182 19.73 -20.04 21.34
N GLU A 183 19.46 -18.74 21.14
CA GLU A 183 18.22 -18.08 21.58
C GLU A 183 16.97 -18.77 21.02
N LYS A 184 17.07 -19.38 19.83
CA LYS A 184 15.98 -20.12 19.17
C LYS A 184 16.03 -21.64 19.42
N GLY A 185 17.00 -22.13 20.20
CA GLY A 185 17.21 -23.56 20.40
C GLY A 185 17.71 -24.28 19.15
N TRP A 186 18.36 -23.57 18.23
CA TRP A 186 18.90 -24.13 16.98
C TRP A 186 20.42 -24.35 17.10
N ALA A 187 20.90 -25.44 16.50
CA ALA A 187 22.33 -25.68 16.34
C ALA A 187 22.79 -25.26 14.94
N PRO A 188 24.07 -24.83 14.80
CA PRO A 188 24.67 -24.64 13.50
C PRO A 188 24.64 -25.91 12.66
N ALA A 189 24.50 -25.75 11.33
CA ALA A 189 24.63 -26.88 10.42
C ALA A 189 26.06 -27.47 10.44
N VAL A 190 26.18 -28.74 10.15
CA VAL A 190 27.48 -29.40 9.95
C VAL A 190 28.20 -28.76 8.74
N PRO A 191 29.54 -28.65 8.75
CA PRO A 191 30.28 -28.12 7.59
C PRO A 191 29.97 -28.95 6.34
N ALA A 192 29.79 -28.27 5.21
CA ALA A 192 29.61 -28.95 3.93
C ALA A 192 30.90 -29.64 3.51
N GLU A 193 30.78 -30.86 3.01
CA GLU A 193 31.90 -31.58 2.43
C GLU A 193 32.33 -30.92 1.14
N ARG A 194 33.65 -30.87 0.90
CA ARG A 194 34.21 -30.37 -0.36
C ARG A 194 33.79 -31.34 -1.45
N ARG A 195 33.02 -30.88 -2.43
CA ARG A 195 32.77 -31.69 -3.64
C ARG A 195 34.07 -31.76 -4.42
N GLU A 196 34.55 -33.00 -4.66
CA GLU A 196 35.65 -33.29 -5.59
C GLU A 196 35.23 -33.00 -7.03
#